data_df183e9a931626ad763ed40680af0036
#
_entry.id   df183e9a931626ad763ed40680af0036
#
_cell.length_a   1.000
_cell.length_b   1.000
_cell.length_c   1.000
_cell.angle_alpha   90.00
_cell.angle_beta   90.00
_cell.angle_gamma   90.00
#
_symmetry.space_group_name_H-M   'P 1'
#
loop_
_entity.id
_entity.type
_entity.pdbx_description
1 polymer ?
#
loop_
_entity_poly.entity_id
_entity_poly.type
_entity_poly.pdbx_seq_one_letter_code
_entity_poly.pdbx_strand_id
1 'polypeptide(L)'
;KNKVHSAEKSNVMETGLLWRQVVTDLHKRDYADVELEHILADNAAMQLVKNPKQFDVMVTDNLFGDILSDEAAQLTGSLGMLPSAALGAPGTPGLYEPIHGSAPDIAGQGIANPLAAILSFEMALRWSLDRADLADKLYAAVGKALEKGARTPDLGGQLTTLQMTDAVLAEL
;
A
#
# COMPACT_ATOMS: atom_id res chain seq x y z
N LYS A 1 15.26 5.42 3.00
CA LYS A 1 15.86 5.93 4.26
C LYS A 1 16.57 4.83 5.06
N ASN A 2 16.40 3.58 4.66
CA ASN A 2 16.96 2.39 5.33
C ASN A 2 16.48 2.21 6.78
N LYS A 3 15.20 2.50 7.03
CA LYS A 3 14.58 2.42 8.36
C LYS A 3 13.33 1.54 8.33
N VAL A 4 13.22 0.64 9.31
CA VAL A 4 12.05 -0.21 9.53
C VAL A 4 11.42 0.14 10.88
N HIS A 5 10.10 0.40 10.87
CA HIS A 5 9.30 0.48 12.07
C HIS A 5 8.56 -0.85 12.27
N SER A 6 8.79 -1.51 13.38
CA SER A 6 8.09 -2.75 13.75
C SER A 6 6.92 -2.37 14.68
N ALA A 7 5.70 -2.44 14.12
CA ALA A 7 4.48 -2.11 14.86
C ALA A 7 3.90 -3.37 15.51
N GLU A 8 3.62 -3.30 16.80
CA GLU A 8 3.13 -4.42 17.62
C GLU A 8 2.39 -3.90 18.87
N LYS A 9 1.90 -4.80 19.72
CA LYS A 9 1.17 -4.43 20.94
C LYS A 9 1.70 -5.17 22.19
N SER A 10 3.02 -5.14 22.37
CA SER A 10 3.74 -5.86 23.43
C SER A 10 3.36 -5.44 24.84
N ASN A 11 2.79 -4.26 25.00
CA ASN A 11 2.37 -3.76 26.31
C ASN A 11 1.10 -4.42 26.89
N VAL A 12 0.34 -5.16 26.04
CA VAL A 12 -0.89 -5.85 26.46
C VAL A 12 -1.07 -7.24 25.84
N MET A 13 -0.23 -7.64 24.88
CA MET A 13 -0.33 -8.92 24.20
C MET A 13 0.97 -9.70 24.27
N GLU A 14 0.93 -10.94 24.76
CA GLU A 14 2.07 -11.84 24.79
C GLU A 14 2.59 -12.17 23.38
N THR A 15 1.68 -12.28 22.40
CA THR A 15 2.06 -12.46 20.98
C THR A 15 2.81 -11.24 20.45
N GLY A 16 2.44 -10.03 20.86
CA GLY A 16 3.17 -8.80 20.54
C GLY A 16 4.56 -8.76 21.18
N LEU A 17 4.69 -9.27 22.39
CA LEU A 17 5.99 -9.38 23.06
C LEU A 17 6.90 -10.37 22.35
N LEU A 18 6.39 -11.55 21.95
CA LEU A 18 7.11 -12.51 21.14
C LEU A 18 7.53 -11.94 19.78
N TRP A 19 6.61 -11.25 19.10
CA TRP A 19 6.90 -10.55 17.84
C TRP A 19 8.10 -9.62 17.99
N ARG A 20 8.04 -8.73 18.99
CA ARG A 20 9.12 -7.77 19.28
C ARG A 20 10.45 -8.45 19.50
N GLN A 21 10.47 -9.54 20.27
CA GLN A 21 11.69 -10.32 20.53
C GLN A 21 12.25 -10.93 19.23
N VAL A 22 11.41 -11.62 18.45
CA VAL A 22 11.81 -12.28 17.20
C VAL A 22 12.36 -11.25 16.19
N VAL A 23 11.68 -10.13 16.01
CA VAL A 23 12.14 -9.05 15.10
C VAL A 23 13.47 -8.47 15.58
N THR A 24 13.62 -8.25 16.90
CA THR A 24 14.87 -7.74 17.46
C THR A 24 16.03 -8.69 17.24
N ASP A 25 15.82 -10.00 17.45
CA ASP A 25 16.88 -11.01 17.32
C ASP A 25 17.26 -11.21 15.85
N LEU A 26 16.29 -11.24 14.96
CA LEU A 26 16.51 -11.29 13.51
C LEU A 26 17.31 -10.07 13.01
N HIS A 27 16.91 -8.88 13.42
CA HIS A 27 17.59 -7.63 13.08
C HIS A 27 19.06 -7.67 13.50
N LYS A 28 19.35 -8.05 14.76
CA LYS A 28 20.73 -8.13 15.26
C LYS A 28 21.59 -9.14 14.52
N ARG A 29 20.97 -10.25 14.09
CA ARG A 29 21.68 -11.36 13.43
C ARG A 29 21.97 -11.06 11.96
N ASP A 30 20.99 -10.55 11.21
CA ASP A 30 21.01 -10.56 9.76
C ASP A 30 20.90 -9.17 9.12
N TYR A 31 20.43 -8.14 9.87
CA TYR A 31 20.06 -6.82 9.33
C TYR A 31 20.55 -5.65 10.19
N ALA A 32 21.72 -5.78 10.79
CA ALA A 32 22.27 -4.76 11.70
C ALA A 32 22.59 -3.42 11.02
N ASP A 33 22.62 -3.38 9.69
CA ASP A 33 22.80 -2.19 8.85
C ASP A 33 21.50 -1.40 8.60
N VAL A 34 20.36 -1.96 8.99
CA VAL A 34 19.03 -1.32 8.88
C VAL A 34 18.69 -0.66 10.22
N GLU A 35 18.20 0.57 10.22
CA GLU A 35 17.67 1.20 11.43
C GLU A 35 16.34 0.53 11.81
N LEU A 36 16.25 -0.06 13.01
CA LEU A 36 15.03 -0.65 13.54
C LEU A 36 14.47 0.18 14.69
N GLU A 37 13.20 0.55 14.60
CA GLU A 37 12.44 1.17 15.68
C GLU A 37 11.17 0.37 15.96
N HIS A 38 10.95 -0.01 17.23
CA HIS A 38 9.68 -0.62 17.65
C HIS A 38 8.67 0.46 18.05
N ILE A 39 7.46 0.32 17.57
CA ILE A 39 6.37 1.26 17.85
C ILE A 39 5.12 0.48 18.25
N LEU A 40 4.41 0.92 19.30
CA LEU A 40 3.11 0.34 19.64
C LEU A 40 2.07 0.71 18.57
N ALA A 41 1.19 -0.22 18.22
CA ALA A 41 0.24 -0.08 17.13
C ALA A 41 -0.66 1.17 17.26
N ASP A 42 -1.13 1.49 18.47
CA ASP A 42 -1.90 2.71 18.73
C ASP A 42 -1.09 3.99 18.53
N ASN A 43 0.19 3.99 18.91
CA ASN A 43 1.07 5.11 18.59
C ASN A 43 1.39 5.19 17.10
N ALA A 44 1.54 4.04 16.42
CA ALA A 44 1.73 4.01 14.97
C ALA A 44 0.57 4.67 14.23
N ALA A 45 -0.69 4.37 14.62
CA ALA A 45 -1.89 5.01 14.11
C ALA A 45 -1.85 6.53 14.28
N MET A 46 -1.57 7.01 15.49
CA MET A 46 -1.44 8.46 15.73
C MET A 46 -0.34 9.10 14.89
N GLN A 47 0.80 8.43 14.74
CA GLN A 47 1.95 8.96 13.99
C GLN A 47 1.72 8.93 12.48
N LEU A 48 0.94 7.99 11.94
CA LEU A 48 0.51 7.99 10.55
C LEU A 48 -0.25 9.26 10.21
N VAL A 49 -1.20 9.67 11.05
CA VAL A 49 -1.96 10.92 10.87
C VAL A 49 -1.08 12.16 11.07
N LYS A 50 -0.24 12.15 12.11
CA LYS A 50 0.55 13.33 12.51
C LYS A 50 1.74 13.60 11.59
N ASN A 51 2.49 12.57 11.24
CA ASN A 51 3.74 12.67 10.48
C ASN A 51 4.01 11.41 9.66
N PRO A 52 3.21 11.11 8.61
CA PRO A 52 3.35 9.89 7.82
C PRO A 52 4.72 9.76 7.15
N LYS A 53 5.38 10.88 6.83
CA LYS A 53 6.67 10.90 6.13
C LYS A 53 7.85 10.39 6.97
N GLN A 54 7.68 10.16 8.26
CA GLN A 54 8.70 9.54 9.09
C GLN A 54 8.91 8.06 8.77
N PHE A 55 7.85 7.38 8.34
CA PHE A 55 7.88 5.98 8.00
C PHE A 55 8.52 5.76 6.63
N ASP A 56 9.37 4.75 6.54
CA ASP A 56 9.95 4.26 5.30
C ASP A 56 9.36 2.89 4.98
N VAL A 57 9.59 1.92 5.85
CA VAL A 57 8.95 0.60 5.82
C VAL A 57 8.33 0.33 7.19
N MET A 58 7.12 -0.19 7.21
CA MET A 58 6.47 -0.67 8.43
C MET A 58 6.23 -2.16 8.32
N VAL A 59 6.72 -2.94 9.30
CA VAL A 59 6.45 -4.36 9.43
C VAL A 59 5.53 -4.59 10.63
N THR A 60 4.50 -5.41 10.43
CA THR A 60 3.48 -5.66 11.46
C THR A 60 2.83 -7.02 11.22
N ASP A 61 2.09 -7.53 12.23
CA ASP A 61 1.24 -8.70 12.04
C ASP A 61 0.01 -8.37 11.18
N ASN A 62 -0.77 -9.39 10.85
CA ASN A 62 -1.94 -9.24 9.99
C ASN A 62 -2.98 -8.27 10.57
N LEU A 63 -3.32 -8.40 11.86
CA LEU A 63 -4.38 -7.59 12.47
C LEU A 63 -4.06 -6.09 12.45
N PHE A 64 -2.89 -5.74 12.95
CA PHE A 64 -2.49 -4.32 12.98
C PHE A 64 -2.12 -3.80 11.61
N GLY A 65 -1.58 -4.67 10.73
CA GLY A 65 -1.29 -4.33 9.35
C GLY A 65 -2.52 -3.91 8.57
N ASP A 66 -3.60 -4.65 8.72
CA ASP A 66 -4.89 -4.37 8.08
C ASP A 66 -5.45 -3.02 8.53
N ILE A 67 -5.47 -2.78 9.84
CA ILE A 67 -5.96 -1.51 10.41
C ILE A 67 -5.08 -0.33 9.99
N LEU A 68 -3.77 -0.45 10.12
CA LEU A 68 -2.83 0.64 9.84
C LEU A 68 -2.71 0.95 8.34
N SER A 69 -2.84 -0.06 7.47
CA SER A 69 -2.84 0.16 6.02
C SER A 69 -4.10 0.88 5.55
N ASP A 70 -5.27 0.53 6.10
CA ASP A 70 -6.53 1.22 5.79
C ASP A 70 -6.50 2.68 6.26
N GLU A 71 -5.95 2.93 7.46
CA GLU A 71 -5.75 4.30 7.95
C GLU A 71 -4.78 5.08 7.06
N ALA A 72 -3.65 4.47 6.70
CA ALA A 72 -2.66 5.08 5.81
C ALA A 72 -3.24 5.37 4.41
N ALA A 73 -4.16 4.54 3.93
CA ALA A 73 -4.87 4.73 2.68
C ALA A 73 -5.61 6.07 2.61
N GLN A 74 -6.20 6.50 3.73
CA GLN A 74 -6.91 7.77 3.80
C GLN A 74 -5.99 8.98 3.60
N LEU A 75 -4.69 8.85 3.85
CA LEU A 75 -3.70 9.90 3.58
C LEU A 75 -3.53 10.16 2.08
N THR A 76 -3.82 9.18 1.23
CA THR A 76 -3.82 9.32 -0.23
C THR A 76 -5.14 9.83 -0.78
N GLY A 77 -6.17 9.88 0.05
CA GLY A 77 -7.50 10.39 -0.27
C GLY A 77 -8.56 9.33 -0.55
N SER A 78 -8.18 8.09 -0.85
CA SER A 78 -9.13 6.99 -1.10
C SER A 78 -8.47 5.62 -1.05
N LEU A 79 -9.19 4.61 -0.56
CA LEU A 79 -8.83 3.19 -0.70
C LEU A 79 -8.68 2.76 -2.17
N GLY A 80 -9.40 3.41 -3.08
CA GLY A 80 -9.32 3.17 -4.52
C GLY A 80 -7.99 3.55 -5.17
N MET A 81 -7.06 4.10 -4.40
CA MET A 81 -5.70 4.45 -4.82
C MET A 81 -4.65 3.38 -4.52
N LEU A 82 -4.94 2.43 -3.62
CA LEU A 82 -3.91 1.59 -3.04
C LEU A 82 -3.88 0.18 -3.63
N PRO A 83 -2.76 -0.19 -4.27
CA PRO A 83 -2.49 -1.55 -4.68
C PRO A 83 -1.96 -2.40 -3.53
N SER A 84 -2.00 -3.71 -3.68
CA SER A 84 -1.27 -4.63 -2.84
C SER A 84 -0.64 -5.77 -3.63
N ALA A 85 0.37 -6.38 -3.02
CA ALA A 85 1.04 -7.55 -3.55
C ALA A 85 1.41 -8.51 -2.42
N ALA A 86 1.05 -9.78 -2.57
CA ALA A 86 1.52 -10.87 -1.74
C ALA A 86 2.55 -11.68 -2.52
N LEU A 87 3.80 -11.56 -2.12
CA LEU A 87 4.94 -12.22 -2.78
C LEU A 87 5.35 -13.45 -1.97
N GLY A 88 5.50 -14.57 -2.67
CA GLY A 88 6.04 -15.80 -2.09
C GLY A 88 7.57 -15.88 -2.19
N ALA A 89 8.09 -17.10 -2.01
CA ALA A 89 9.51 -17.36 -2.22
C ALA A 89 9.94 -17.06 -3.67
N PRO A 90 11.22 -16.72 -3.93
CA PRO A 90 11.70 -16.48 -5.28
C PRO A 90 11.33 -17.60 -6.25
N GLY A 91 10.77 -17.23 -7.41
CA GLY A 91 10.30 -18.16 -8.43
C GLY A 91 8.88 -18.70 -8.23
N THR A 92 8.15 -18.26 -7.19
CA THR A 92 6.73 -18.57 -7.01
C THR A 92 5.85 -17.44 -7.56
N PRO A 93 4.60 -17.73 -7.99
CA PRO A 93 3.67 -16.70 -8.41
C PRO A 93 3.34 -15.72 -7.27
N GLY A 94 3.26 -14.42 -7.60
CA GLY A 94 2.70 -13.40 -6.71
C GLY A 94 1.20 -13.25 -6.91
N LEU A 95 0.51 -12.77 -5.88
CA LEU A 95 -0.89 -12.32 -5.94
C LEU A 95 -0.90 -10.79 -5.90
N TYR A 96 -1.63 -10.17 -6.81
CA TYR A 96 -1.72 -8.71 -6.94
C TYR A 96 -3.18 -8.30 -6.97
N GLU A 97 -3.59 -7.49 -6.03
CA GLU A 97 -4.98 -7.05 -5.92
C GLU A 97 -5.07 -5.68 -5.25
N PRO A 98 -6.13 -4.89 -5.52
CA PRO A 98 -6.45 -3.74 -4.69
C PRO A 98 -6.67 -4.13 -3.24
N ILE A 99 -6.37 -3.23 -2.29
CA ILE A 99 -6.68 -3.48 -0.88
C ILE A 99 -8.17 -3.33 -0.55
N HIS A 100 -8.92 -2.57 -1.36
CA HIS A 100 -10.36 -2.35 -1.14
C HIS A 100 -11.19 -3.61 -1.43
N GLY A 101 -12.33 -3.73 -0.74
CA GLY A 101 -13.31 -4.79 -0.97
C GLY A 101 -14.13 -4.59 -2.25
N SER A 102 -15.20 -5.39 -2.38
CA SER A 102 -16.05 -5.45 -3.58
C SER A 102 -17.04 -4.28 -3.74
N ALA A 103 -17.24 -3.45 -2.71
CA ALA A 103 -18.14 -2.29 -2.69
C ALA A 103 -19.51 -2.57 -3.37
N PRO A 104 -20.31 -3.51 -2.85
CA PRO A 104 -21.54 -3.97 -3.51
C PRO A 104 -22.58 -2.86 -3.69
N ASP A 105 -22.54 -1.82 -2.88
CA ASP A 105 -23.38 -0.64 -2.91
C ASP A 105 -23.20 0.22 -4.17
N ILE A 106 -22.04 0.18 -4.80
CA ILE A 106 -21.75 0.91 -6.06
C ILE A 106 -21.58 -0.02 -7.26
N ALA A 107 -21.80 -1.32 -7.09
CA ALA A 107 -21.67 -2.30 -8.17
C ALA A 107 -22.59 -1.95 -9.35
N GLY A 108 -22.06 -1.99 -10.57
CA GLY A 108 -22.79 -1.68 -11.81
C GLY A 108 -22.99 -0.19 -12.10
N GLN A 109 -22.62 0.72 -11.19
CA GLN A 109 -22.79 2.16 -11.40
C GLN A 109 -21.66 2.80 -12.25
N GLY A 110 -20.56 2.10 -12.45
CA GLY A 110 -19.43 2.59 -13.27
C GLY A 110 -18.67 3.77 -12.65
N ILE A 111 -18.72 3.91 -11.32
CA ILE A 111 -18.11 5.04 -10.58
C ILE A 111 -16.91 4.64 -9.73
N ALA A 112 -16.60 3.35 -9.64
CA ALA A 112 -15.45 2.87 -8.88
C ALA A 112 -14.13 3.42 -9.46
N ASN A 113 -13.20 3.79 -8.56
CA ASN A 113 -11.86 4.21 -8.95
C ASN A 113 -11.04 2.99 -9.41
N PRO A 114 -10.53 2.96 -10.66
CA PRO A 114 -9.77 1.81 -11.18
C PRO A 114 -8.29 1.85 -10.83
N LEU A 115 -7.79 2.93 -10.19
CA LEU A 115 -6.35 3.16 -10.03
C LEU A 115 -5.67 2.11 -9.16
N ALA A 116 -6.33 1.62 -8.10
CA ALA A 116 -5.77 0.54 -7.29
C ALA A 116 -5.53 -0.74 -8.09
N ALA A 117 -6.46 -1.11 -8.99
CA ALA A 117 -6.29 -2.26 -9.88
C ALA A 117 -5.18 -2.03 -10.92
N ILE A 118 -5.12 -0.84 -11.51
CA ILE A 118 -4.07 -0.44 -12.46
C ILE A 118 -2.69 -0.48 -11.78
N LEU A 119 -2.56 0.04 -10.58
CA LEU A 119 -1.32 0.03 -9.81
C LEU A 119 -0.96 -1.38 -9.28
N SER A 120 -1.95 -2.23 -9.00
CA SER A 120 -1.68 -3.65 -8.69
C SER A 120 -1.09 -4.37 -9.91
N PHE A 121 -1.57 -4.06 -11.11
CA PHE A 121 -0.96 -4.58 -12.35
C PHE A 121 0.45 -4.00 -12.58
N GLU A 122 0.70 -2.74 -12.22
CA GLU A 122 2.05 -2.17 -12.21
C GLU A 122 3.01 -2.98 -11.34
N MET A 123 2.58 -3.35 -10.12
CA MET A 123 3.36 -4.21 -9.23
C MET A 123 3.63 -5.59 -9.86
N ALA A 124 2.65 -6.19 -10.56
CA ALA A 124 2.84 -7.45 -11.26
C ALA A 124 3.87 -7.34 -12.38
N LEU A 125 3.85 -6.25 -13.16
CA LEU A 125 4.85 -5.97 -14.19
C LEU A 125 6.26 -5.89 -13.58
N ARG A 126 6.40 -5.24 -12.44
CA ARG A 126 7.67 -5.01 -11.78
C ARG A 126 8.26 -6.27 -11.16
N TRP A 127 7.45 -7.05 -10.43
CA TRP A 127 7.97 -8.10 -9.55
C TRP A 127 7.79 -9.52 -10.07
N SER A 128 6.77 -9.80 -10.91
CA SER A 128 6.56 -11.14 -11.45
C SER A 128 6.89 -11.26 -12.94
N LEU A 129 6.74 -10.18 -13.71
CA LEU A 129 6.92 -10.19 -15.15
C LEU A 129 8.26 -9.61 -15.61
N ASP A 130 9.09 -9.14 -14.68
CA ASP A 130 10.41 -8.54 -14.93
C ASP A 130 10.37 -7.42 -16.01
N ARG A 131 9.31 -6.61 -15.94
CA ARG A 131 9.06 -5.48 -16.85
C ARG A 131 9.01 -4.15 -16.10
N ALA A 132 10.08 -3.85 -15.34
CA ALA A 132 10.23 -2.58 -14.64
C ALA A 132 10.09 -1.36 -15.57
N ASP A 133 10.53 -1.49 -16.82
CA ASP A 133 10.38 -0.46 -17.86
C ASP A 133 8.92 -0.09 -18.13
N LEU A 134 8.02 -1.08 -18.17
CA LEU A 134 6.58 -0.87 -18.36
C LEU A 134 5.90 -0.42 -17.07
N ALA A 135 6.34 -0.96 -15.94
CA ALA A 135 5.85 -0.56 -14.63
C ALA A 135 6.08 0.95 -14.40
N ASP A 136 7.30 1.45 -14.65
CA ASP A 136 7.64 2.86 -14.52
C ASP A 136 6.79 3.76 -15.44
N LYS A 137 6.53 3.33 -16.68
CA LYS A 137 5.66 4.06 -17.61
C LYS A 137 4.24 4.13 -17.09
N LEU A 138 3.69 3.00 -16.64
CA LEU A 138 2.33 2.94 -16.13
C LEU A 138 2.16 3.80 -14.86
N TYR A 139 3.12 3.71 -13.93
CA TYR A 139 3.14 4.53 -12.72
C TYR A 139 3.17 6.02 -13.06
N ALA A 140 4.06 6.41 -13.99
CA ALA A 140 4.15 7.80 -14.45
C ALA A 140 2.86 8.28 -15.14
N ALA A 141 2.20 7.43 -15.91
CA ALA A 141 0.93 7.76 -16.59
C ALA A 141 -0.18 8.03 -15.57
N VAL A 142 -0.29 7.22 -14.51
CA VAL A 142 -1.23 7.47 -13.41
C VAL A 142 -0.94 8.81 -12.75
N GLY A 143 0.32 9.11 -12.44
CA GLY A 143 0.72 10.39 -11.87
C GLY A 143 0.31 11.58 -12.73
N LYS A 144 0.61 11.54 -14.03
CA LYS A 144 0.25 12.61 -14.99
C LYS A 144 -1.26 12.80 -15.12
N ALA A 145 -2.03 11.71 -15.19
CA ALA A 145 -3.50 11.82 -15.24
C ALA A 145 -4.04 12.53 -13.99
N LEU A 146 -3.53 12.20 -12.82
CA LEU A 146 -3.88 12.86 -11.56
C LEU A 146 -3.44 14.35 -11.55
N GLU A 147 -2.23 14.67 -12.01
CA GLU A 147 -1.73 16.05 -12.10
C GLU A 147 -2.61 16.90 -13.03
N LYS A 148 -3.14 16.33 -14.11
CA LYS A 148 -4.09 16.96 -15.04
C LYS A 148 -5.51 17.11 -14.49
N GLY A 149 -5.75 16.64 -13.26
CA GLY A 149 -7.04 16.80 -12.57
C GLY A 149 -8.04 15.66 -12.79
N ALA A 150 -7.61 14.52 -13.37
CA ALA A 150 -8.48 13.35 -13.46
C ALA A 150 -8.85 12.84 -12.05
N ARG A 151 -10.16 12.78 -11.74
CA ARG A 151 -10.68 12.40 -10.42
C ARG A 151 -11.99 11.63 -10.56
N THR A 152 -12.10 10.52 -9.91
CA THR A 152 -13.34 9.78 -9.65
C THR A 152 -14.08 10.34 -8.42
N PRO A 153 -15.33 9.96 -8.15
CA PRO A 153 -16.11 10.51 -7.04
C PRO A 153 -15.45 10.37 -5.67
N ASP A 154 -14.78 9.26 -5.40
CA ASP A 154 -14.02 9.03 -4.16
C ASP A 154 -12.87 10.04 -3.94
N LEU A 155 -12.35 10.60 -5.03
CA LEU A 155 -11.33 11.66 -5.02
C LEU A 155 -11.92 13.07 -5.20
N GLY A 156 -13.24 13.20 -5.04
CA GLY A 156 -13.96 14.48 -5.18
C GLY A 156 -14.20 14.93 -6.63
N GLY A 157 -14.03 14.03 -7.62
CA GLY A 157 -14.26 14.29 -9.02
C GLY A 157 -15.59 13.72 -9.54
N GLN A 158 -15.70 13.62 -10.86
CA GLN A 158 -16.92 13.16 -11.55
C GLN A 158 -16.63 12.13 -12.65
N LEU A 159 -15.38 11.70 -12.82
CA LEU A 159 -15.04 10.73 -13.86
C LEU A 159 -15.62 9.36 -13.51
N THR A 160 -16.16 8.70 -14.50
CA THR A 160 -16.52 7.28 -14.42
C THR A 160 -15.25 6.42 -14.40
N THR A 161 -15.41 5.15 -14.02
CA THR A 161 -14.34 4.15 -14.08
C THR A 161 -13.64 4.12 -15.44
N LEU A 162 -14.44 4.10 -16.53
CA LEU A 162 -13.91 4.09 -17.91
C LEU A 162 -13.18 5.39 -18.24
N GLN A 163 -13.77 6.55 -17.93
CA GLN A 163 -13.12 7.82 -18.20
C GLN A 163 -11.80 8.00 -17.45
N MET A 164 -11.72 7.50 -16.22
CA MET A 164 -10.45 7.50 -15.48
C MET A 164 -9.42 6.57 -16.12
N THR A 165 -9.84 5.39 -16.57
CA THR A 165 -8.98 4.47 -17.31
C THR A 165 -8.46 5.11 -18.62
N ASP A 166 -9.36 5.75 -19.39
CA ASP A 166 -8.99 6.44 -20.62
C ASP A 166 -8.01 7.60 -20.37
N ALA A 167 -8.18 8.33 -19.25
CA ALA A 167 -7.27 9.38 -18.84
C ALA A 167 -5.84 8.85 -18.58
N VAL A 168 -5.72 7.67 -17.96
CA VAL A 168 -4.41 7.02 -17.75
C VAL A 168 -3.83 6.53 -19.10
N LEU A 169 -4.66 5.89 -19.94
CA LEU A 169 -4.23 5.40 -21.25
C LEU A 169 -3.71 6.53 -22.16
N ALA A 170 -4.27 7.71 -22.07
CA ALA A 170 -3.83 8.89 -22.81
C ALA A 170 -2.43 9.40 -22.42
N GLU A 171 -1.89 8.95 -21.28
CA GLU A 171 -0.57 9.37 -20.78
C GLU A 171 0.52 8.27 -20.98
N LEU A 172 0.16 7.09 -21.48
CA LEU A 172 1.09 6.01 -21.80
C LEU A 172 1.80 6.28 -23.13
#